data_3ebb65fec4ad1c15eb0b5448d3b23ed2
#
_entry.id   3ebb65fec4ad1c15eb0b5448d3b23ed2
#
_cell.length_a   1.000
_cell.length_b   1.000
_cell.length_c   1.000
_cell.angle_alpha   90.00
_cell.angle_beta   90.00
_cell.angle_gamma   90.00
#
_symmetry.space_group_name_H-M   'P 1'
#
loop_
_entity.id
_entity.type
_entity.pdbx_description
1 polymer ?
#
loop_
_entity_poly.entity_id
_entity_poly.type
_entity_poly.pdbx_seq_one_letter_code
_entity_poly.pdbx_strand_id
1 'polypeptide(L)'
;MPIAEAILKEFPELNDSQREAVSHTDGPLLVIAGPGSGKTLVLVVRALNILLQGLAQPNEILLCTFTEKAAFEMRDRLSLAAKKLAYPGDLSELIIGTIHGICNDFLLRYRHRTPLGNSYDVLDELTQLLFIFEHFDEIVGAEENGKYLDRWSTRWTAIEGARDYFNKITEELIDPNVLANHQNYSSVSLAGLIRHTRPSCLRKTA
;
A
#
# COMPACT_ATOMS: atom_id res chain seq x y z
N MET A 1 -13.87 16.56 19.78
CA MET A 1 -13.83 16.23 21.23
C MET A 1 -12.69 16.97 21.92
N PRO A 2 -12.68 17.16 23.26
CA PRO A 2 -11.56 17.78 23.92
C PRO A 2 -10.31 16.88 23.84
N ILE A 3 -9.12 17.49 23.92
CA ILE A 3 -7.87 16.75 24.06
C ILE A 3 -7.75 16.28 25.51
N ALA A 4 -7.27 15.05 25.74
CA ALA A 4 -7.01 14.54 27.07
C ALA A 4 -6.06 15.49 27.84
N GLU A 5 -6.38 15.80 29.08
CA GLU A 5 -5.62 16.77 29.91
C GLU A 5 -4.14 16.37 30.04
N ALA A 6 -3.86 15.06 30.12
CA ALA A 6 -2.51 14.54 30.16
C ALA A 6 -1.69 14.94 28.91
N ILE A 7 -2.31 14.96 27.73
CA ILE A 7 -1.63 15.37 26.49
C ILE A 7 -1.30 16.86 26.51
N LEU A 8 -2.22 17.72 26.96
CA LEU A 8 -1.98 19.15 27.04
C LEU A 8 -0.84 19.49 28.01
N LYS A 9 -0.70 18.69 29.06
CA LYS A 9 0.37 18.83 30.06
C LYS A 9 1.73 18.37 29.52
N GLU A 10 1.78 17.22 28.84
CA GLU A 10 3.03 16.62 28.40
C GLU A 10 3.52 17.13 27.02
N PHE A 11 2.64 17.75 26.25
CA PHE A 11 2.93 18.34 24.93
C PHE A 11 2.44 19.79 24.85
N PRO A 12 2.94 20.70 25.72
CA PRO A 12 2.54 22.10 25.74
C PRO A 12 2.93 22.85 24.46
N GLU A 13 3.94 22.34 23.74
CA GLU A 13 4.47 22.90 22.49
C GLU A 13 3.52 22.75 21.28
N LEU A 14 2.44 21.99 21.39
CA LEU A 14 1.45 21.88 20.33
C LEU A 14 0.80 23.24 20.06
N ASN A 15 0.91 23.74 18.83
CA ASN A 15 0.21 24.92 18.38
C ASN A 15 -1.28 24.67 18.16
N ASP A 16 -2.05 25.74 17.94
CA ASP A 16 -3.51 25.66 17.85
C ASP A 16 -3.99 24.73 16.71
N SER A 17 -3.37 24.81 15.53
CA SER A 17 -3.73 23.92 14.40
C SER A 17 -3.39 22.45 14.69
N GLN A 18 -2.29 22.17 15.39
CA GLN A 18 -1.94 20.82 15.81
C GLN A 18 -2.92 20.30 16.87
N ARG A 19 -3.31 21.16 17.82
CA ARG A 19 -4.34 20.84 18.83
C ARG A 19 -5.69 20.56 18.18
N GLU A 20 -6.07 21.35 17.20
CA GLU A 20 -7.29 21.14 16.43
C GLU A 20 -7.26 19.75 15.74
N ALA A 21 -6.16 19.41 15.06
CA ALA A 21 -5.98 18.10 14.40
C ALA A 21 -6.01 16.92 15.39
N VAL A 22 -5.42 17.09 16.60
CA VAL A 22 -5.45 16.07 17.67
C VAL A 22 -6.85 15.89 18.24
N SER A 23 -7.61 16.98 18.41
CA SER A 23 -8.96 16.95 18.97
C SER A 23 -10.02 16.40 18.01
N HIS A 24 -9.75 16.42 16.69
CA HIS A 24 -10.66 15.91 15.67
C HIS A 24 -10.59 14.39 15.62
N THR A 25 -11.49 13.70 16.33
CA THR A 25 -11.48 12.24 16.46
C THR A 25 -12.56 11.55 15.63
N ASP A 26 -13.49 12.29 15.05
CA ASP A 26 -14.61 11.76 14.28
C ASP A 26 -14.58 12.24 12.81
N GLY A 27 -14.90 11.32 11.88
CA GLY A 27 -14.95 11.59 10.46
C GLY A 27 -13.57 11.81 9.78
N PRO A 28 -13.56 12.04 8.46
CA PRO A 28 -12.36 12.25 7.69
C PRO A 28 -11.72 13.61 7.99
N LEU A 29 -10.39 13.62 8.15
CA LEU A 29 -9.58 14.82 8.35
C LEU A 29 -8.42 14.85 7.35
N LEU A 30 -8.34 15.89 6.54
CA LEU A 30 -7.18 16.18 5.70
C LEU A 30 -6.32 17.26 6.37
N VAL A 31 -5.04 16.92 6.64
CA VAL A 31 -4.06 17.86 7.18
C VAL A 31 -3.02 18.19 6.13
N ILE A 32 -2.96 19.45 5.71
CA ILE A 32 -1.96 19.97 4.76
C ILE A 32 -0.87 20.67 5.56
N ALA A 33 0.35 20.17 5.49
CA ALA A 33 1.44 20.69 6.31
C ALA A 33 2.81 20.49 5.62
N GLY A 34 3.68 21.49 5.69
CA GLY A 34 5.01 21.48 5.12
C GLY A 34 6.00 20.53 5.83
N PRO A 35 7.19 20.32 5.27
CA PRO A 35 8.27 19.60 5.95
C PRO A 35 8.59 20.24 7.30
N GLY A 36 8.89 19.44 8.33
CA GLY A 36 9.26 19.95 9.67
C GLY A 36 8.10 20.48 10.52
N SER A 37 6.87 20.52 10.02
CA SER A 37 5.69 21.03 10.75
C SER A 37 5.16 20.13 11.87
N GLY A 38 5.83 19.01 12.18
CA GLY A 38 5.40 18.11 13.25
C GLY A 38 4.29 17.12 12.87
N LYS A 39 4.01 16.86 11.57
CA LYS A 39 2.96 15.92 11.11
C LYS A 39 2.97 14.58 11.83
N THR A 40 4.15 13.97 11.96
CA THR A 40 4.29 12.67 12.63
C THR A 40 3.99 12.77 14.13
N LEU A 41 4.39 13.88 14.78
CA LEU A 41 4.04 14.12 16.17
C LEU A 41 2.53 14.22 16.36
N VAL A 42 1.86 15.00 15.51
CA VAL A 42 0.39 15.18 15.55
C VAL A 42 -0.31 13.84 15.36
N LEU A 43 0.15 13.00 14.42
CA LEU A 43 -0.43 11.69 14.17
C LEU A 43 -0.28 10.76 15.39
N VAL A 44 0.90 10.70 15.99
CA VAL A 44 1.18 9.93 17.20
C VAL A 44 0.34 10.42 18.39
N VAL A 45 0.33 11.71 18.63
CA VAL A 45 -0.42 12.30 19.75
C VAL A 45 -1.93 12.13 19.56
N ARG A 46 -2.42 12.23 18.32
CA ARG A 46 -3.84 11.97 17.99
C ARG A 46 -4.22 10.52 18.29
N ALA A 47 -3.39 9.54 17.88
CA ALA A 47 -3.62 8.14 18.19
C ALA A 47 -3.70 7.89 19.71
N LEU A 48 -2.77 8.47 20.48
CA LEU A 48 -2.79 8.38 21.93
C LEU A 48 -3.99 9.10 22.55
N ASN A 49 -4.43 10.22 21.97
CA ASN A 49 -5.64 10.91 22.42
C ASN A 49 -6.90 10.02 22.27
N ILE A 50 -7.02 9.30 21.15
CA ILE A 50 -8.10 8.35 20.92
C ILE A 50 -8.05 7.22 21.95
N LEU A 51 -6.88 6.66 22.20
CA LEU A 51 -6.68 5.58 23.17
C LEU A 51 -6.96 6.02 24.62
N LEU A 52 -6.44 7.18 25.04
CA LEU A 52 -6.63 7.72 26.39
C LEU A 52 -8.09 8.06 26.69
N GLN A 53 -8.87 8.44 25.67
CA GLN A 53 -10.29 8.69 25.79
C GLN A 53 -11.14 7.43 25.69
N GLY A 54 -10.53 6.26 25.43
CA GLY A 54 -11.27 5.00 25.26
C GLY A 54 -12.17 4.95 24.03
N LEU A 55 -11.86 5.78 23.01
CA LEU A 55 -12.65 5.85 21.76
C LEU A 55 -12.37 4.67 20.83
N ALA A 56 -11.21 4.04 20.97
CA ALA A 56 -10.81 2.84 20.27
C ALA A 56 -9.85 2.01 21.11
N GLN A 57 -9.78 0.72 20.82
CA GLN A 57 -8.74 -0.16 21.34
C GLN A 57 -7.51 -0.15 20.44
N PRO A 58 -6.31 -0.54 20.91
CA PRO A 58 -5.09 -0.56 20.09
C PRO A 58 -5.24 -1.33 18.77
N ASN A 59 -5.92 -2.46 18.76
CA ASN A 59 -6.16 -3.28 17.57
C ASN A 59 -7.17 -2.68 16.57
N GLU A 60 -7.82 -1.59 16.93
CA GLU A 60 -8.74 -0.83 16.06
C GLU A 60 -8.07 0.37 15.40
N ILE A 61 -6.79 0.65 15.73
CA ILE A 61 -6.02 1.76 15.17
C ILE A 61 -4.99 1.26 14.17
N LEU A 62 -5.03 1.85 12.98
CA LEU A 62 -4.12 1.60 11.89
C LEU A 62 -3.33 2.87 11.55
N LEU A 63 -2.00 2.81 11.63
CA LEU A 63 -1.10 3.90 11.24
C LEU A 63 -0.26 3.49 10.03
N CYS A 64 -0.50 4.15 8.89
CA CYS A 64 0.16 3.85 7.63
C CYS A 64 1.25 4.88 7.29
N THR A 65 2.34 4.41 6.70
CA THR A 65 3.39 5.23 6.12
C THR A 65 3.78 4.74 4.73
N PHE A 66 4.69 5.47 4.05
CA PHE A 66 5.20 5.05 2.74
C PHE A 66 6.47 4.18 2.85
N THR A 67 7.25 4.30 3.92
CA THR A 67 8.52 3.59 4.06
C THR A 67 8.62 2.84 5.38
N GLU A 68 9.31 1.70 5.38
CA GLU A 68 9.57 0.92 6.59
C GLU A 68 10.33 1.72 7.65
N LYS A 69 11.27 2.56 7.21
CA LYS A 69 11.99 3.46 8.11
C LYS A 69 11.03 4.40 8.84
N ALA A 70 10.09 5.01 8.12
CA ALA A 70 9.09 5.89 8.74
C ALA A 70 8.13 5.14 9.67
N ALA A 71 7.78 3.89 9.33
CA ALA A 71 6.98 3.03 10.21
C ALA A 71 7.73 2.72 11.52
N PHE A 72 9.01 2.40 11.44
CA PHE A 72 9.86 2.15 12.61
C PHE A 72 9.96 3.42 13.49
N GLU A 73 10.31 4.56 12.90
CA GLU A 73 10.38 5.84 13.62
C GLU A 73 9.04 6.22 14.28
N MET A 74 7.92 5.93 13.62
CA MET A 74 6.58 6.20 14.17
C MET A 74 6.29 5.31 15.37
N ARG A 75 6.66 4.03 15.32
CA ARG A 75 6.51 3.08 16.43
C ARG A 75 7.32 3.52 17.65
N ASP A 76 8.58 3.94 17.44
CA ASP A 76 9.43 4.44 18.50
C ASP A 76 8.86 5.71 19.16
N ARG A 77 8.42 6.67 18.35
CA ARG A 77 7.80 7.91 18.83
C ARG A 77 6.52 7.65 19.60
N LEU A 78 5.69 6.72 19.12
CA LEU A 78 4.47 6.33 19.83
C LEU A 78 4.80 5.72 21.19
N SER A 79 5.76 4.80 21.25
CA SER A 79 6.21 4.15 22.48
C SER A 79 6.76 5.16 23.49
N LEU A 80 7.56 6.13 23.04
CA LEU A 80 8.09 7.19 23.87
C LEU A 80 6.99 8.12 24.39
N ALA A 81 6.07 8.52 23.53
CA ALA A 81 4.96 9.40 23.90
C ALA A 81 3.99 8.70 24.87
N ALA A 82 3.70 7.42 24.66
CA ALA A 82 2.89 6.62 25.57
C ALA A 82 3.51 6.50 26.97
N LYS A 83 4.84 6.31 27.03
CA LYS A 83 5.58 6.32 28.32
C LYS A 83 5.48 7.67 29.03
N LYS A 84 5.64 8.79 28.31
CA LYS A 84 5.47 10.14 28.84
C LYS A 84 4.08 10.35 29.45
N LEU A 85 3.06 9.84 28.76
CA LEU A 85 1.65 9.96 29.18
C LEU A 85 1.25 8.91 30.24
N ALA A 86 2.18 8.05 30.67
CA ALA A 86 1.89 6.91 31.56
C ALA A 86 0.68 6.09 31.06
N TYR A 87 0.57 5.88 29.73
CA TYR A 87 -0.52 5.12 29.15
C TYR A 87 -0.48 3.67 29.67
N PRO A 88 -1.56 3.16 30.28
CA PRO A 88 -1.54 1.86 30.96
C PRO A 88 -1.75 0.66 30.03
N GLY A 89 -2.15 0.90 28.77
CA GLY A 89 -2.50 -0.16 27.83
C GLY A 89 -1.30 -0.71 27.08
N ASP A 90 -1.49 -1.91 26.52
CA ASP A 90 -0.53 -2.52 25.61
C ASP A 90 -0.72 -1.97 24.19
N LEU A 91 0.36 -1.47 23.59
CA LEU A 91 0.36 -0.95 22.23
C LEU A 91 0.80 -2.00 21.17
N SER A 92 1.09 -3.23 21.59
CA SER A 92 1.58 -4.29 20.69
C SER A 92 0.57 -4.68 19.62
N GLU A 93 -0.72 -4.52 19.90
CA GLU A 93 -1.81 -4.82 18.96
C GLU A 93 -2.08 -3.69 17.95
N LEU A 94 -1.47 -2.51 18.15
CA LEU A 94 -1.64 -1.38 17.23
C LEU A 94 -0.91 -1.66 15.91
N ILE A 95 -1.63 -1.51 14.80
CA ILE A 95 -1.10 -1.84 13.48
C ILE A 95 -0.34 -0.62 12.93
N ILE A 96 0.99 -0.75 12.83
CA ILE A 96 1.86 0.29 12.25
C ILE A 96 2.71 -0.34 11.15
N GLY A 97 2.66 0.21 9.94
CA GLY A 97 3.45 -0.31 8.83
C GLY A 97 3.33 0.53 7.56
N THR A 98 3.95 0.05 6.50
CA THR A 98 3.71 0.60 5.17
C THR A 98 2.34 0.15 4.66
N ILE A 99 1.74 0.95 3.77
CA ILE A 99 0.45 0.57 3.13
C ILE A 99 0.57 -0.81 2.49
N HIS A 100 1.66 -1.07 1.75
CA HIS A 100 1.89 -2.36 1.10
C HIS A 100 2.08 -3.50 2.11
N GLY A 101 2.87 -3.29 3.17
CA GLY A 101 3.08 -4.28 4.23
C GLY A 101 1.77 -4.68 4.91
N ILE A 102 0.97 -3.68 5.29
CA ILE A 102 -0.33 -3.92 5.94
C ILE A 102 -1.31 -4.63 5.01
N CYS A 103 -1.39 -4.23 3.73
CA CYS A 103 -2.21 -4.92 2.74
C CYS A 103 -1.75 -6.38 2.56
N ASN A 104 -0.45 -6.62 2.52
CA ASN A 104 0.10 -7.97 2.45
C ASN A 104 -0.26 -8.81 3.68
N ASP A 105 -0.17 -8.26 4.88
CA ASP A 105 -0.59 -8.94 6.12
C ASP A 105 -2.09 -9.29 6.11
N PHE A 106 -2.93 -8.40 5.58
CA PHE A 106 -4.35 -8.71 5.40
C PHE A 106 -4.57 -9.82 4.39
N LEU A 107 -3.86 -9.82 3.25
CA LEU A 107 -3.95 -10.89 2.26
C LEU A 107 -3.53 -12.23 2.85
N LEU A 108 -2.45 -12.27 3.63
CA LEU A 108 -1.99 -13.48 4.32
C LEU A 108 -3.00 -13.97 5.36
N ARG A 109 -3.57 -13.07 6.15
CA ARG A 109 -4.57 -13.37 7.18
C ARG A 109 -5.86 -13.92 6.58
N TYR A 110 -6.32 -13.31 5.48
CA TYR A 110 -7.57 -13.66 4.82
C TYR A 110 -7.39 -14.44 3.51
N ARG A 111 -6.24 -15.13 3.36
CA ARG A 111 -5.90 -15.88 2.13
C ARG A 111 -6.98 -16.86 1.66
N HIS A 112 -7.73 -17.44 2.59
CA HIS A 112 -8.84 -18.33 2.28
C HIS A 112 -10.02 -17.67 1.55
N ARG A 113 -10.06 -16.33 1.55
CA ARG A 113 -11.05 -15.50 0.84
C ARG A 113 -10.52 -14.91 -0.45
N THR A 114 -9.27 -15.19 -0.79
CA THR A 114 -8.60 -14.67 -1.99
C THR A 114 -8.30 -15.80 -2.97
N PRO A 115 -8.24 -15.54 -4.28
CA PRO A 115 -7.84 -16.55 -5.27
C PRO A 115 -6.33 -16.82 -5.29
N LEU A 116 -5.52 -16.18 -4.43
CA LEU A 116 -4.06 -16.27 -4.42
C LEU A 116 -3.51 -17.61 -3.91
N GLY A 117 -4.34 -18.43 -3.26
CA GLY A 117 -3.93 -19.72 -2.74
C GLY A 117 -3.06 -19.62 -1.46
N ASN A 118 -2.22 -20.63 -1.25
CA ASN A 118 -1.44 -20.74 -0.01
C ASN A 118 -0.10 -19.98 -0.03
N SER A 119 0.44 -19.69 -1.22
CA SER A 119 1.67 -18.94 -1.40
C SER A 119 1.55 -18.03 -2.63
N TYR A 120 2.09 -16.84 -2.52
CA TYR A 120 2.24 -15.89 -3.62
C TYR A 120 3.49 -15.05 -3.35
N ASP A 121 4.08 -14.57 -4.43
CA ASP A 121 5.19 -13.63 -4.37
C ASP A 121 4.69 -12.21 -4.68
N VAL A 122 5.18 -11.23 -3.92
CA VAL A 122 4.94 -9.82 -4.21
C VAL A 122 6.03 -9.36 -5.17
N LEU A 123 5.64 -8.95 -6.35
CA LEU A 123 6.57 -8.42 -7.35
C LEU A 123 6.79 -6.92 -7.10
N ASP A 124 8.04 -6.55 -6.80
CA ASP A 124 8.48 -5.16 -6.88
C ASP A 124 8.78 -4.78 -8.34
N GLU A 125 9.18 -3.53 -8.55
CA GLU A 125 9.40 -3.00 -9.89
C GLU A 125 10.47 -3.78 -10.68
N LEU A 126 11.53 -4.23 -10.02
CA LEU A 126 12.60 -5.00 -10.63
C LEU A 126 12.18 -6.45 -10.91
N THR A 127 11.60 -7.11 -9.94
CA THR A 127 11.14 -8.49 -10.08
C THR A 127 10.00 -8.61 -11.09
N GLN A 128 9.17 -7.59 -11.24
CA GLN A 128 8.16 -7.53 -12.29
C GLN A 128 8.79 -7.47 -13.70
N LEU A 129 9.84 -6.67 -13.90
CA LEU A 129 10.58 -6.64 -15.17
C LEU A 129 11.26 -7.98 -15.47
N LEU A 130 11.88 -8.60 -14.46
CA LEU A 130 12.49 -9.93 -14.60
C LEU A 130 11.46 -10.99 -14.94
N PHE A 131 10.30 -10.96 -14.30
CA PHE A 131 9.20 -11.87 -14.61
C PHE A 131 8.72 -11.73 -16.07
N ILE A 132 8.55 -10.50 -16.55
CA ILE A 132 8.17 -10.24 -17.96
C ILE A 132 9.29 -10.69 -18.91
N PHE A 133 10.55 -10.49 -18.53
CA PHE A 133 11.70 -10.95 -19.33
C PHE A 133 11.76 -12.48 -19.43
N GLU A 134 11.58 -13.19 -18.32
CA GLU A 134 11.58 -14.65 -18.27
C GLU A 134 10.42 -15.26 -19.08
N HIS A 135 9.26 -14.61 -19.07
CA HIS A 135 8.04 -15.06 -19.76
C HIS A 135 7.74 -14.25 -21.02
N PHE A 136 8.79 -13.68 -21.65
CA PHE A 136 8.64 -12.71 -22.73
C PHE A 136 7.81 -13.23 -23.90
N ASP A 137 8.11 -14.44 -24.38
CA ASP A 137 7.44 -15.02 -25.53
C ASP A 137 5.96 -15.36 -25.27
N GLU A 138 5.62 -15.61 -23.99
CA GLU A 138 4.24 -15.87 -23.58
C GLU A 138 3.44 -14.58 -23.36
N ILE A 139 4.09 -13.53 -22.86
CA ILE A 139 3.47 -12.25 -22.50
C ILE A 139 3.41 -11.30 -23.70
N VAL A 140 4.53 -11.13 -24.38
CA VAL A 140 4.69 -10.16 -25.48
C VAL A 140 4.50 -10.83 -26.83
N GLY A 141 4.98 -12.07 -26.97
CA GLY A 141 4.92 -12.82 -28.21
C GLY A 141 6.10 -12.53 -29.15
N ALA A 142 6.02 -13.13 -30.35
CA ALA A 142 7.05 -12.98 -31.36
C ALA A 142 7.04 -11.57 -31.99
N GLU A 143 8.21 -11.20 -32.55
CA GLU A 143 8.34 -10.00 -33.36
C GLU A 143 7.60 -10.19 -34.70
N GLU A 144 6.71 -9.24 -35.02
CA GLU A 144 6.01 -9.18 -36.29
C GLU A 144 6.31 -7.85 -37.00
N ASN A 145 6.71 -7.91 -38.29
CA ASN A 145 7.03 -6.72 -39.09
C ASN A 145 8.06 -5.74 -38.43
N GLY A 146 9.02 -6.28 -37.70
CA GLY A 146 10.03 -5.47 -36.99
C GLY A 146 9.51 -4.81 -35.71
N LYS A 147 8.39 -5.26 -35.16
CA LYS A 147 7.80 -4.71 -33.93
C LYS A 147 7.21 -5.81 -33.05
N TYR A 148 7.31 -5.58 -31.74
CA TYR A 148 6.58 -6.35 -30.74
C TYR A 148 5.26 -5.63 -30.43
N LEU A 149 4.16 -6.38 -30.42
CA LEU A 149 2.79 -5.87 -30.22
C LEU A 149 2.44 -4.70 -31.15
N ASP A 150 2.92 -4.72 -32.40
CA ASP A 150 2.76 -3.66 -33.41
C ASP A 150 3.23 -2.27 -32.97
N ARG A 151 3.99 -2.18 -31.86
CA ARG A 151 4.34 -0.90 -31.23
C ARG A 151 5.81 -0.73 -30.94
N TRP A 152 6.47 -1.72 -30.33
CA TRP A 152 7.83 -1.59 -29.83
C TRP A 152 8.85 -2.23 -30.77
N SER A 153 9.91 -1.49 -31.08
CA SER A 153 10.96 -1.94 -32.03
C SER A 153 12.07 -2.76 -31.37
N THR A 154 12.11 -2.82 -30.04
CA THR A 154 13.12 -3.59 -29.31
C THR A 154 12.47 -4.43 -28.20
N ARG A 155 13.13 -5.55 -27.87
CA ARG A 155 12.68 -6.43 -26.79
C ARG A 155 12.59 -5.69 -25.43
N TRP A 156 13.57 -4.82 -25.16
CA TRP A 156 13.58 -4.06 -23.91
C TRP A 156 12.42 -3.06 -23.80
N THR A 157 12.19 -2.28 -24.83
CA THR A 157 11.07 -1.34 -24.86
C THR A 157 9.72 -2.06 -24.78
N ALA A 158 9.63 -3.29 -25.28
CA ALA A 158 8.44 -4.11 -25.17
C ALA A 158 8.23 -4.61 -23.72
N ILE A 159 9.29 -4.96 -23.00
CA ILE A 159 9.21 -5.34 -21.58
C ILE A 159 8.73 -4.19 -20.72
N GLU A 160 9.34 -2.99 -20.87
CA GLU A 160 8.93 -1.78 -20.14
C GLU A 160 7.48 -1.41 -20.47
N GLY A 161 7.12 -1.44 -21.74
CA GLY A 161 5.76 -1.15 -22.16
C GLY A 161 4.73 -2.17 -21.66
N ALA A 162 5.07 -3.46 -21.62
CA ALA A 162 4.21 -4.48 -21.04
C ALA A 162 4.01 -4.26 -19.54
N ARG A 163 5.08 -3.92 -18.79
CA ARG A 163 4.99 -3.56 -17.36
C ARG A 163 4.04 -2.38 -17.15
N ASP A 164 4.17 -1.32 -17.94
CA ASP A 164 3.33 -0.14 -17.82
C ASP A 164 1.86 -0.45 -18.11
N TYR A 165 1.57 -1.35 -19.06
CA TYR A 165 0.22 -1.84 -19.29
C TYR A 165 -0.31 -2.65 -18.11
N PHE A 166 0.48 -3.55 -17.52
CA PHE A 166 0.07 -4.29 -16.33
C PHE A 166 -0.28 -3.36 -15.17
N ASN A 167 0.57 -2.38 -14.91
CA ASN A 167 0.33 -1.40 -13.85
C ASN A 167 -0.97 -0.65 -14.11
N LYS A 168 -1.19 -0.15 -15.33
CA LYS A 168 -2.38 0.60 -15.68
C LYS A 168 -3.66 -0.25 -15.60
N ILE A 169 -3.63 -1.50 -16.06
CA ILE A 169 -4.77 -2.43 -15.96
C ILE A 169 -5.12 -2.66 -14.48
N THR A 170 -4.11 -2.83 -13.63
CA THR A 170 -4.29 -3.09 -12.21
C THR A 170 -4.77 -1.84 -11.45
N GLU A 171 -4.17 -0.69 -11.70
CA GLU A 171 -4.52 0.58 -11.07
C GLU A 171 -5.94 1.04 -11.41
N GLU A 172 -6.33 0.87 -12.68
CA GLU A 172 -7.67 1.24 -13.18
C GLU A 172 -8.73 0.14 -12.94
N LEU A 173 -8.33 -0.99 -12.30
CA LEU A 173 -9.19 -2.15 -12.06
C LEU A 173 -9.93 -2.63 -13.32
N ILE A 174 -9.24 -2.62 -14.47
CA ILE A 174 -9.83 -2.99 -15.76
C ILE A 174 -10.09 -4.49 -15.78
N ASP A 175 -11.33 -4.89 -16.09
CA ASP A 175 -11.65 -6.32 -16.24
C ASP A 175 -10.92 -6.89 -17.47
N PRO A 176 -10.05 -7.90 -17.28
CA PRO A 176 -9.34 -8.54 -18.39
C PRO A 176 -10.24 -9.09 -19.50
N ASN A 177 -11.47 -9.50 -19.17
CA ASN A 177 -12.41 -10.00 -20.16
C ASN A 177 -12.94 -8.88 -21.07
N VAL A 178 -13.06 -7.66 -20.55
CA VAL A 178 -13.44 -6.48 -21.35
C VAL A 178 -12.33 -6.15 -22.34
N LEU A 179 -11.07 -6.21 -21.91
CA LEU A 179 -9.92 -6.00 -22.80
C LEU A 179 -9.84 -7.06 -23.91
N ALA A 180 -10.05 -8.34 -23.58
CA ALA A 180 -9.99 -9.45 -24.53
C ALA A 180 -11.05 -9.34 -25.66
N ASN A 181 -12.17 -8.68 -25.39
CA ASN A 181 -13.27 -8.50 -26.33
C ASN A 181 -13.21 -7.18 -27.12
N HIS A 182 -12.22 -6.31 -26.86
CA HIS A 182 -12.13 -5.02 -27.54
C HIS A 182 -11.46 -5.16 -28.91
N GLN A 183 -12.21 -4.85 -29.99
CA GLN A 183 -11.81 -5.08 -31.40
C GLN A 183 -10.60 -4.26 -31.89
N ASN A 184 -10.13 -3.27 -31.16
CA ASN A 184 -9.04 -2.35 -31.56
C ASN A 184 -7.66 -2.68 -31.01
N TYR A 185 -7.50 -3.77 -30.29
CA TYR A 185 -6.19 -4.22 -29.83
C TYR A 185 -5.87 -5.52 -30.54
N SER A 186 -4.67 -5.61 -31.14
CA SER A 186 -4.15 -6.83 -31.73
C SER A 186 -4.27 -7.96 -30.71
N SER A 187 -5.30 -8.76 -30.95
CA SER A 187 -6.03 -9.52 -29.93
C SER A 187 -5.27 -10.70 -29.34
N VAL A 188 -4.14 -11.09 -29.94
CA VAL A 188 -3.41 -12.31 -29.53
C VAL A 188 -2.48 -12.05 -28.35
N SER A 189 -1.83 -10.90 -28.29
CA SER A 189 -0.83 -10.58 -27.28
C SER A 189 -1.41 -10.07 -25.97
N LEU A 190 -2.52 -9.33 -26.03
CA LEU A 190 -3.22 -8.90 -24.81
C LEU A 190 -3.87 -10.09 -24.08
N ALA A 191 -4.30 -11.12 -24.82
CA ALA A 191 -4.81 -12.35 -24.21
C ALA A 191 -3.72 -13.14 -23.48
N GLY A 192 -2.46 -13.07 -23.93
CA GLY A 192 -1.29 -13.58 -23.21
C GLY A 192 -1.07 -12.82 -21.91
N LEU A 193 -1.01 -11.50 -21.98
CA LEU A 193 -0.94 -10.61 -20.81
C LEU A 193 -2.02 -10.94 -19.77
N ILE A 194 -3.25 -11.09 -20.20
CA ILE A 194 -4.42 -11.34 -19.35
C ILE A 194 -4.37 -12.74 -18.72
N ARG A 195 -3.88 -13.75 -19.45
CA ARG A 195 -3.74 -15.11 -18.89
C ARG A 195 -2.74 -15.15 -17.75
N HIS A 196 -1.67 -14.37 -17.82
CA HIS A 196 -0.63 -14.29 -16.79
C HIS A 196 -1.01 -13.39 -15.60
N THR A 197 -1.97 -12.47 -15.73
CA THR A 197 -2.53 -11.71 -14.60
C THR A 197 -3.59 -12.50 -13.80
N ARG A 198 -4.02 -13.67 -14.26
CA ARG A 198 -4.91 -14.51 -13.45
C ARG A 198 -4.13 -15.16 -12.29
N PRO A 199 -4.73 -15.25 -11.10
CA PRO A 199 -4.09 -15.83 -9.91
C PRO A 199 -3.53 -17.25 -10.09
N SER A 200 -3.96 -17.97 -11.15
CA SER A 200 -3.45 -19.30 -11.48
C SER A 200 -2.03 -19.29 -12.05
N CYS A 201 -1.54 -18.17 -12.58
CA CYS A 201 -0.19 -18.07 -13.15
C CYS A 201 0.87 -17.60 -12.14
N LEU A 202 0.45 -17.03 -11.00
CA LEU A 202 1.31 -16.76 -9.85
C LEU A 202 1.62 -18.02 -9.02
N ARG A 203 1.10 -19.20 -9.43
CA ARG A 203 1.54 -20.47 -8.88
C ARG A 203 2.85 -20.86 -9.53
N LYS A 204 3.96 -20.41 -8.99
CA LYS A 204 5.22 -21.11 -9.23
C LYS A 204 5.11 -22.50 -8.63
N THR A 205 5.23 -23.46 -9.50
CA THR A 205 5.67 -24.83 -9.19
C THR A 205 6.85 -24.78 -8.22
N ALA A 206 6.67 -25.41 -7.06
CA ALA A 206 7.73 -25.82 -6.18
C ALA A 206 8.70 -26.77 -6.90
#